data_3736fdc3ff0bf5b8a8471ca8b0ccdf9c
#
_entry.id   3736fdc3ff0bf5b8a8471ca8b0ccdf9c
#
_cell.length_a   1.000
_cell.length_b   1.000
_cell.length_c   1.000
_cell.angle_alpha   90.00
_cell.angle_beta   90.00
_cell.angle_gamma   90.00
#
_symmetry.space_group_name_H-M   'P 1'
#
loop_
_entity.id
_entity.type
_entity.pdbx_description
1 polymer ?
#
loop_
_entity_poly.entity_id
_entity_poly.type
_entity_poly.pdbx_seq_one_letter_code
_entity_poly.pdbx_strand_id
1 'polypeptide(L)'
;QSAYGRGCTTMEEPTAAAIGEVQAAFGADPSAAMCLYKAKSTLEAGLCTKLSFPNTPEHGETVVDEPPTMPGGKDAGPNPMDVCLGALATCQEISYKAFATVMGIAVKSVACSVEGELDLRGFLGVDESVPKGFTSIKGTVTVDAPDASQEQLDQLKGAVDAHCPMCDFLSGTCTLTLDVKTQAPTEATRDDGSLSAQAIGELGAALGADPAAALCTYKASSKLEKGLASSLTYPNTPHHGPYATDEPQSMPGGQNTGPNPMDLVLGALTTCQDISYKAYATALGIDLQKVETAAEGDLDLRGFLGVDEAVRKGFQVIRGTVTLTTDADEATVAKLKGAVDAHCPMCATISEKIPISLKVVKA
;
A
#
# COMPACT_ATOMS: atom_id res chain seq x y z
N GLN A 1 14.22 3.95 19.84
CA GLN A 1 14.02 5.40 19.95
C GLN A 1 15.07 6.06 19.06
N SER A 2 14.64 6.50 17.85
CA SER A 2 15.51 7.16 16.88
C SER A 2 16.02 8.49 17.45
N ALA A 3 17.28 8.84 17.14
CA ALA A 3 17.96 10.05 17.58
C ALA A 3 17.30 11.37 17.09
N TYR A 4 16.23 11.30 16.34
CA TYR A 4 15.49 12.43 15.76
C TYR A 4 14.56 13.17 16.73
N GLY A 5 14.50 12.78 17.99
CA GLY A 5 13.58 13.31 19.00
C GLY A 5 13.95 14.65 19.67
N ARG A 6 14.73 15.52 19.07
CA ARG A 6 15.00 16.83 19.69
C ARG A 6 15.17 17.94 18.66
N GLY A 7 14.12 18.75 18.51
CA GLY A 7 14.24 20.14 18.07
C GLY A 7 13.78 20.51 16.68
N CYS A 8 12.95 19.70 15.99
CA CYS A 8 12.26 20.20 14.82
C CYS A 8 11.07 21.05 15.28
N THR A 9 11.21 22.38 15.22
CA THR A 9 10.06 23.29 15.20
C THR A 9 9.20 22.87 14.02
N THR A 10 7.90 22.66 14.22
CA THR A 10 6.92 22.29 13.20
C THR A 10 7.02 23.23 12.00
N MET A 11 7.82 22.87 11.00
CA MET A 11 7.87 23.61 9.75
C MET A 11 6.69 23.13 8.91
N GLU A 12 5.73 24.02 8.69
CA GLU A 12 4.51 23.73 7.94
C GLU A 12 4.80 23.41 6.45
N GLU A 13 5.94 23.87 5.92
CA GLU A 13 6.38 23.61 4.54
C GLU A 13 7.83 23.10 4.55
N PRO A 14 8.18 22.13 3.67
CA PRO A 14 9.56 21.68 3.53
C PRO A 14 10.44 22.81 2.98
N THR A 15 11.68 22.92 3.48
CA THR A 15 12.69 23.85 2.93
C THR A 15 13.90 23.08 2.44
N ALA A 16 14.58 23.61 1.42
CA ALA A 16 15.82 23.01 0.90
C ALA A 16 16.90 22.89 1.98
N ALA A 17 16.99 23.88 2.88
CA ALA A 17 17.93 23.84 4.00
C ALA A 17 17.62 22.68 4.96
N ALA A 18 16.37 22.51 5.39
CA ALA A 18 15.98 21.43 6.30
C ALA A 18 16.17 20.04 5.67
N ILE A 19 15.81 19.88 4.39
CA ILE A 19 16.08 18.62 3.66
C ILE A 19 17.58 18.37 3.57
N GLY A 20 18.40 19.40 3.27
CA GLY A 20 19.86 19.30 3.23
C GLY A 20 20.48 18.92 4.56
N GLU A 21 19.96 19.41 5.69
CA GLU A 21 20.38 19.00 7.04
C GLU A 21 20.09 17.50 7.28
N VAL A 22 18.92 17.01 6.88
CA VAL A 22 18.56 15.58 6.97
C VAL A 22 19.49 14.72 6.10
N GLN A 23 19.73 15.14 4.85
CA GLN A 23 20.68 14.46 3.95
C GLN A 23 22.08 14.39 4.54
N ALA A 24 22.58 15.50 5.09
CA ALA A 24 23.90 15.54 5.74
C ALA A 24 23.97 14.63 6.97
N ALA A 25 22.93 14.60 7.79
CA ALA A 25 22.84 13.72 8.96
C ALA A 25 22.85 12.22 8.54
N PHE A 26 22.12 11.85 7.52
CA PHE A 26 22.07 10.47 7.01
C PHE A 26 23.38 10.06 6.32
N GLY A 27 24.09 11.00 5.68
CA GLY A 27 25.42 10.77 5.14
C GLY A 27 26.48 10.55 6.23
N ALA A 28 26.34 11.26 7.35
CA ALA A 28 27.26 11.12 8.50
C ALA A 28 26.96 9.87 9.35
N ASP A 29 25.70 9.51 9.52
CA ASP A 29 25.24 8.32 10.25
C ASP A 29 24.16 7.58 9.45
N PRO A 30 24.54 6.60 8.63
CA PRO A 30 23.58 5.79 7.86
C PRO A 30 22.51 5.10 8.72
N SER A 31 22.79 4.78 9.97
CA SER A 31 21.82 4.13 10.84
C SER A 31 20.63 5.02 11.20
N ALA A 32 20.82 6.34 11.15
CA ALA A 32 19.76 7.33 11.38
C ALA A 32 18.74 7.37 10.22
N ALA A 33 19.11 6.89 9.03
CA ALA A 33 18.22 6.82 7.86
C ALA A 33 17.29 5.60 7.85
N MET A 34 17.53 4.63 8.75
CA MET A 34 16.75 3.40 8.81
C MET A 34 15.40 3.65 9.48
N CYS A 35 14.33 3.39 8.72
CA CYS A 35 12.95 3.51 9.19
C CYS A 35 12.29 2.13 9.21
N LEU A 36 11.51 1.88 10.26
CA LEU A 36 10.69 0.68 10.41
C LEU A 36 9.21 1.07 10.34
N TYR A 37 8.56 0.71 9.23
CA TYR A 37 7.12 0.91 9.02
C TYR A 37 6.33 -0.31 9.50
N LYS A 38 5.08 -0.11 9.93
CA LYS A 38 4.26 -1.18 10.51
C LYS A 38 2.79 -1.03 10.17
N ALA A 39 2.15 -2.13 9.81
CA ALA A 39 0.70 -2.22 9.71
C ALA A 39 0.18 -3.46 10.43
N LYS A 40 -1.03 -3.37 10.94
CA LYS A 40 -1.77 -4.48 11.54
C LYS A 40 -3.20 -4.45 11.06
N SER A 41 -3.73 -5.60 10.67
CA SER A 41 -5.14 -5.76 10.34
C SER A 41 -5.80 -6.91 11.09
N THR A 42 -7.12 -6.87 11.14
CA THR A 42 -7.96 -7.92 11.74
C THR A 42 -9.21 -8.07 10.90
N LEU A 43 -9.50 -9.27 10.45
CA LEU A 43 -10.76 -9.60 9.78
C LEU A 43 -11.91 -9.53 10.78
N GLU A 44 -12.98 -8.80 10.44
CA GLU A 44 -14.16 -8.62 11.29
C GLU A 44 -15.30 -9.55 10.88
N ALA A 45 -15.85 -9.38 9.65
CA ALA A 45 -16.94 -10.18 9.13
C ALA A 45 -16.96 -10.16 7.60
N GLY A 46 -17.29 -11.28 6.97
CA GLY A 46 -17.21 -11.43 5.53
C GLY A 46 -15.77 -11.21 5.05
N LEU A 47 -15.54 -10.19 4.23
CA LEU A 47 -14.22 -9.76 3.78
C LEU A 47 -13.80 -8.38 4.35
N CYS A 48 -14.58 -7.85 5.29
CA CYS A 48 -14.29 -6.57 5.93
C CYS A 48 -13.18 -6.69 6.97
N THR A 49 -12.19 -5.81 6.89
CA THR A 49 -11.03 -5.79 7.78
C THR A 49 -10.88 -4.43 8.46
N LYS A 50 -10.37 -4.41 9.68
CA LYS A 50 -9.89 -3.22 10.36
C LYS A 50 -8.39 -3.13 10.22
N LEU A 51 -7.90 -2.00 9.74
CA LEU A 51 -6.50 -1.68 9.51
C LEU A 51 -6.05 -0.61 10.50
N SER A 52 -4.91 -0.80 11.12
CA SER A 52 -4.26 0.18 12.00
C SER A 52 -2.76 0.25 11.75
N PHE A 53 -2.18 1.39 12.13
CA PHE A 53 -0.76 1.66 11.95
C PHE A 53 -0.09 1.84 13.32
N PRO A 54 0.65 0.84 13.82
CA PRO A 54 1.25 0.88 15.16
C PRO A 54 2.22 2.02 15.40
N ASN A 55 2.80 2.61 14.34
CA ASN A 55 3.69 3.77 14.47
C ASN A 55 2.93 5.09 14.69
N THR A 56 1.66 5.14 14.31
CA THR A 56 0.78 6.32 14.36
C THR A 56 -0.59 5.95 14.93
N PRO A 57 -0.65 5.42 16.19
CA PRO A 57 -1.89 4.89 16.77
C PRO A 57 -2.97 5.97 16.98
N GLU A 58 -2.61 7.24 17.00
CA GLU A 58 -3.51 8.38 17.09
C GLU A 58 -4.45 8.53 15.90
N HIS A 59 -4.14 7.94 14.74
CA HIS A 59 -5.00 7.95 13.56
C HIS A 59 -6.14 6.92 13.62
N GLY A 60 -6.13 6.07 14.65
CA GLY A 60 -7.18 5.08 14.86
C GLY A 60 -7.16 3.94 13.84
N GLU A 61 -8.34 3.39 13.57
CA GLU A 61 -8.52 2.28 12.65
C GLU A 61 -9.22 2.75 11.37
N THR A 62 -8.83 2.18 10.24
CA THR A 62 -9.46 2.36 8.93
C THR A 62 -10.09 1.04 8.50
N VAL A 63 -11.27 1.10 7.90
CA VAL A 63 -11.94 -0.07 7.32
C VAL A 63 -11.44 -0.28 5.89
N VAL A 64 -11.15 -1.53 5.55
CA VAL A 64 -10.82 -2.00 4.20
C VAL A 64 -11.74 -3.18 3.89
N ASP A 65 -12.37 -3.19 2.71
CA ASP A 65 -13.37 -4.21 2.35
C ASP A 65 -13.38 -4.45 0.85
N GLU A 66 -13.95 -5.56 0.43
CA GLU A 66 -14.19 -5.85 -0.99
C GLU A 66 -15.54 -5.28 -1.44
N PRO A 67 -15.68 -4.99 -2.75
CA PRO A 67 -16.97 -4.59 -3.29
C PRO A 67 -17.97 -5.76 -3.28
N PRO A 68 -19.29 -5.51 -3.33
CA PRO A 68 -20.33 -6.55 -3.34
C PRO A 68 -20.28 -7.51 -4.55
N THR A 69 -19.50 -7.19 -5.57
CA THR A 69 -19.21 -8.09 -6.69
C THR A 69 -18.32 -9.27 -6.30
N MET A 70 -17.60 -9.13 -5.19
CA MET A 70 -16.88 -10.22 -4.52
C MET A 70 -17.79 -10.81 -3.42
N PRO A 71 -18.09 -12.11 -3.43
CA PRO A 71 -18.87 -12.74 -2.35
C PRO A 71 -18.24 -12.41 -0.98
N GLY A 72 -19.06 -11.92 -0.05
CA GLY A 72 -18.61 -11.50 1.27
C GLY A 72 -18.17 -10.05 1.41
N GLY A 73 -17.98 -9.32 0.30
CA GLY A 73 -17.70 -7.90 0.30
C GLY A 73 -18.98 -7.06 0.49
N LYS A 74 -18.86 -5.94 1.21
CA LYS A 74 -19.97 -5.01 1.53
C LYS A 74 -19.71 -3.57 1.16
N ASP A 75 -18.52 -3.30 0.56
CA ASP A 75 -18.09 -1.94 0.23
C ASP A 75 -18.09 -1.00 1.46
N ALA A 76 -17.62 -1.52 2.61
CA ALA A 76 -17.52 -0.75 3.84
C ALA A 76 -16.26 0.14 3.90
N GLY A 77 -15.37 -0.01 2.92
CA GLY A 77 -14.12 0.75 2.78
C GLY A 77 -13.47 0.50 1.43
N PRO A 78 -12.33 1.14 1.14
CA PRO A 78 -11.56 0.87 -0.07
C PRO A 78 -11.06 -0.57 -0.10
N ASN A 79 -10.86 -1.11 -1.30
CA ASN A 79 -10.25 -2.42 -1.51
C ASN A 79 -8.73 -2.37 -1.24
N PRO A 80 -8.07 -3.46 -0.82
CA PRO A 80 -6.62 -3.49 -0.60
C PRO A 80 -5.80 -3.03 -1.81
N MET A 81 -6.25 -3.35 -3.04
CA MET A 81 -5.54 -2.94 -4.25
C MET A 81 -5.69 -1.44 -4.53
N ASP A 82 -6.85 -0.83 -4.20
CA ASP A 82 -7.05 0.62 -4.21
C ASP A 82 -6.14 1.29 -3.18
N VAL A 83 -6.00 0.73 -1.96
CA VAL A 83 -5.10 1.24 -0.91
C VAL A 83 -3.63 1.22 -1.37
N CYS A 84 -3.20 0.18 -2.07
CA CYS A 84 -1.87 0.10 -2.68
C CYS A 84 -1.64 1.24 -3.70
N LEU A 85 -2.62 1.51 -4.56
CA LEU A 85 -2.55 2.63 -5.50
C LEU A 85 -2.58 3.98 -4.78
N GLY A 86 -3.32 4.09 -3.68
CA GLY A 86 -3.31 5.26 -2.81
C GLY A 86 -1.92 5.58 -2.26
N ALA A 87 -1.20 4.54 -1.83
CA ALA A 87 0.19 4.68 -1.40
C ALA A 87 1.09 5.21 -2.54
N LEU A 88 0.92 4.72 -3.76
CA LEU A 88 1.67 5.23 -4.92
C LEU A 88 1.33 6.69 -5.22
N ALA A 89 0.04 7.03 -5.26
CA ALA A 89 -0.41 8.39 -5.60
C ALA A 89 0.14 9.42 -4.60
N THR A 90 0.01 9.18 -3.31
CA THR A 90 0.48 10.09 -2.26
C THR A 90 2.01 10.14 -2.17
N CYS A 91 2.70 9.01 -2.38
CA CYS A 91 4.16 8.98 -2.45
C CYS A 91 4.71 9.82 -3.63
N GLN A 92 4.03 9.82 -4.77
CA GLN A 92 4.37 10.69 -5.91
C GLN A 92 4.27 12.17 -5.51
N GLU A 93 3.19 12.59 -4.88
CA GLU A 93 3.01 13.99 -4.46
C GLU A 93 4.08 14.46 -3.51
N ILE A 94 4.38 13.64 -2.47
CA ILE A 94 5.45 13.90 -1.51
C ILE A 94 6.80 14.01 -2.22
N SER A 95 7.11 13.09 -3.14
CA SER A 95 8.35 13.09 -3.89
C SER A 95 8.48 14.34 -4.76
N TYR A 96 7.42 14.71 -5.51
CA TYR A 96 7.42 15.93 -6.32
C TYR A 96 7.63 17.17 -5.45
N LYS A 97 6.97 17.28 -4.29
CA LYS A 97 7.13 18.42 -3.38
C LYS A 97 8.54 18.49 -2.80
N ALA A 98 9.08 17.37 -2.34
CA ALA A 98 10.42 17.31 -1.75
C ALA A 98 11.51 17.67 -2.77
N PHE A 99 11.49 17.03 -3.94
CA PHE A 99 12.50 17.30 -4.98
C PHE A 99 12.36 18.69 -5.59
N ALA A 100 11.14 19.18 -5.83
CA ALA A 100 10.92 20.55 -6.28
C ALA A 100 11.50 21.57 -5.30
N THR A 101 11.32 21.33 -4.00
CA THR A 101 11.89 22.18 -2.94
C THR A 101 13.42 22.22 -2.98
N VAL A 102 14.08 21.07 -3.13
CA VAL A 102 15.56 20.99 -3.24
C VAL A 102 16.05 21.65 -4.53
N MET A 103 15.32 21.50 -5.63
CA MET A 103 15.66 22.09 -6.95
C MET A 103 15.30 23.58 -7.06
N GLY A 104 14.69 24.18 -6.03
CA GLY A 104 14.26 25.59 -6.04
C GLY A 104 13.12 25.87 -7.01
N ILE A 105 12.31 24.87 -7.36
CA ILE A 105 11.12 24.99 -8.20
C ILE A 105 9.92 25.31 -7.33
N ALA A 106 9.29 26.47 -7.56
CA ALA A 106 8.10 26.86 -6.83
C ALA A 106 6.88 26.06 -7.30
N VAL A 107 6.45 25.07 -6.53
CA VAL A 107 5.27 24.26 -6.78
C VAL A 107 4.15 24.71 -5.87
N LYS A 108 3.00 25.11 -6.45
CA LYS A 108 1.80 25.52 -5.73
C LYS A 108 0.95 24.33 -5.27
N SER A 109 0.79 23.33 -6.13
CA SER A 109 0.09 22.09 -5.82
C SER A 109 0.60 20.93 -6.67
N VAL A 110 0.42 19.72 -6.15
CA VAL A 110 0.60 18.46 -6.88
C VAL A 110 -0.67 17.65 -6.70
N ALA A 111 -1.14 17.01 -7.74
CA ALA A 111 -2.23 16.05 -7.69
C ALA A 111 -1.84 14.81 -8.49
N CYS A 112 -2.19 13.64 -7.99
CA CYS A 112 -1.89 12.38 -8.65
C CYS A 112 -3.15 11.54 -8.83
N SER A 113 -3.32 10.95 -10.00
CA SER A 113 -4.38 9.98 -10.29
C SER A 113 -3.74 8.75 -10.92
N VAL A 114 -3.99 7.60 -10.34
CA VAL A 114 -3.44 6.32 -10.80
C VAL A 114 -4.53 5.28 -10.93
N GLU A 115 -4.35 4.39 -11.90
CA GLU A 115 -5.16 3.20 -12.08
C GLU A 115 -4.27 1.98 -12.32
N GLY A 116 -4.69 0.83 -11.81
CA GLY A 116 -4.02 -0.45 -11.94
C GLY A 116 -4.97 -1.52 -12.46
N GLU A 117 -4.51 -2.35 -13.38
CA GLU A 117 -5.27 -3.44 -13.96
C GLU A 117 -4.91 -4.77 -13.29
N LEU A 118 -5.91 -5.58 -12.98
CA LEU A 118 -5.76 -6.91 -12.39
C LEU A 118 -6.82 -7.84 -12.96
N ASP A 119 -6.46 -9.12 -13.17
CA ASP A 119 -7.36 -10.17 -13.62
C ASP A 119 -7.67 -11.11 -12.44
N LEU A 120 -8.92 -11.10 -11.98
CA LEU A 120 -9.37 -11.89 -10.83
C LEU A 120 -9.26 -13.41 -11.03
N ARG A 121 -9.11 -13.91 -12.26
CA ARG A 121 -8.92 -15.34 -12.51
C ARG A 121 -7.63 -15.86 -11.85
N GLY A 122 -6.60 -14.99 -11.79
CA GLY A 122 -5.36 -15.30 -11.07
C GLY A 122 -5.58 -15.45 -9.58
N PHE A 123 -6.27 -14.48 -8.94
CA PHE A 123 -6.59 -14.55 -7.52
C PHE A 123 -7.47 -15.74 -7.17
N LEU A 124 -8.50 -16.02 -7.96
CA LEU A 124 -9.43 -17.12 -7.68
C LEU A 124 -8.91 -18.51 -8.10
N GLY A 125 -7.68 -18.61 -8.63
CA GLY A 125 -7.11 -19.88 -9.09
C GLY A 125 -7.88 -20.50 -10.27
N VAL A 126 -8.56 -19.68 -11.07
CA VAL A 126 -9.33 -20.12 -12.26
C VAL A 126 -8.40 -20.40 -13.44
N ASP A 127 -7.32 -19.61 -13.55
CA ASP A 127 -6.34 -19.73 -14.63
C ASP A 127 -4.94 -19.43 -14.06
N GLU A 128 -4.14 -20.47 -13.92
CA GLU A 128 -2.79 -20.37 -13.35
C GLU A 128 -1.79 -19.60 -14.23
N SER A 129 -2.10 -19.40 -15.52
CA SER A 129 -1.27 -18.60 -16.43
C SER A 129 -1.46 -17.09 -16.26
N VAL A 130 -2.51 -16.68 -15.54
CA VAL A 130 -2.86 -15.28 -15.28
C VAL A 130 -2.03 -14.76 -14.10
N PRO A 131 -1.39 -13.57 -14.20
CA PRO A 131 -0.75 -12.91 -13.07
C PRO A 131 -1.75 -12.68 -11.91
N LYS A 132 -1.29 -12.85 -10.67
CA LYS A 132 -2.14 -12.72 -9.48
C LYS A 132 -2.21 -11.28 -8.96
N GLY A 133 -1.17 -10.48 -9.22
CA GLY A 133 -1.08 -9.06 -8.87
C GLY A 133 -1.45 -8.13 -10.02
N PHE A 134 -1.10 -6.85 -9.90
CA PHE A 134 -1.29 -5.88 -10.98
C PHE A 134 -0.51 -6.31 -12.23
N THR A 135 -1.17 -6.24 -13.39
CA THR A 135 -0.54 -6.45 -14.69
C THR A 135 0.08 -5.17 -15.26
N SER A 136 -0.49 -4.03 -14.90
CA SER A 136 0.03 -2.71 -15.25
C SER A 136 -0.50 -1.63 -14.31
N ILE A 137 0.27 -0.57 -14.13
CA ILE A 137 -0.17 0.65 -13.44
C ILE A 137 0.12 1.84 -14.36
N LYS A 138 -0.85 2.73 -14.51
CA LYS A 138 -0.71 3.98 -15.27
C LYS A 138 -1.35 5.13 -14.52
N GLY A 139 -0.88 6.35 -14.78
CA GLY A 139 -1.42 7.50 -14.09
C GLY A 139 -0.92 8.82 -14.64
N THR A 140 -1.41 9.88 -14.01
CA THR A 140 -1.06 11.26 -14.32
C THR A 140 -0.73 12.01 -13.04
N VAL A 141 0.41 12.68 -13.03
CA VAL A 141 0.78 13.65 -12.00
C VAL A 141 0.62 15.04 -12.59
N THR A 142 -0.22 15.86 -11.98
CA THR A 142 -0.45 17.25 -12.37
C THR A 142 0.32 18.17 -11.43
N VAL A 143 1.23 18.96 -11.96
CA VAL A 143 2.09 19.86 -11.18
C VAL A 143 1.74 21.31 -11.51
N ASP A 144 1.20 22.05 -10.54
CA ASP A 144 1.00 23.50 -10.65
C ASP A 144 2.29 24.23 -10.26
N ALA A 145 3.09 24.53 -11.25
CA ALA A 145 4.34 25.28 -11.14
C ALA A 145 4.42 26.31 -12.28
N PRO A 146 3.67 27.43 -12.19
CA PRO A 146 3.46 28.34 -13.30
C PRO A 146 4.76 28.97 -13.84
N ASP A 147 5.73 29.19 -12.97
CA ASP A 147 7.01 29.82 -13.30
C ASP A 147 8.07 28.80 -13.75
N ALA A 148 7.82 27.50 -13.67
CA ALA A 148 8.76 26.48 -14.08
C ALA A 148 8.79 26.31 -15.61
N SER A 149 9.99 26.18 -16.18
CA SER A 149 10.15 25.78 -17.57
C SER A 149 9.84 24.30 -17.77
N GLN A 150 9.59 23.90 -19.02
CA GLN A 150 9.40 22.48 -19.34
C GLN A 150 10.66 21.66 -19.00
N GLU A 151 11.85 22.20 -19.24
CA GLU A 151 13.11 21.56 -18.89
C GLU A 151 13.24 21.30 -17.38
N GLN A 152 12.83 22.27 -16.53
CA GLN A 152 12.81 22.08 -15.08
C GLN A 152 11.81 21.00 -14.65
N LEU A 153 10.64 20.93 -15.30
CA LEU A 153 9.64 19.88 -15.02
C LEU A 153 10.14 18.50 -15.47
N ASP A 154 10.84 18.41 -16.59
CA ASP A 154 11.43 17.15 -17.07
C ASP A 154 12.55 16.67 -16.14
N GLN A 155 13.39 17.58 -15.65
CA GLN A 155 14.43 17.29 -14.65
C GLN A 155 13.80 16.85 -13.31
N LEU A 156 12.76 17.54 -12.86
CA LEU A 156 12.01 17.18 -11.65
C LEU A 156 11.40 15.78 -11.79
N LYS A 157 10.75 15.50 -12.93
CA LYS A 157 10.23 14.16 -13.22
C LYS A 157 11.33 13.10 -13.16
N GLY A 158 12.48 13.36 -13.80
CA GLY A 158 13.62 12.44 -13.77
C GLY A 158 14.12 12.15 -12.36
N ALA A 159 14.19 13.18 -11.49
CA ALA A 159 14.55 13.02 -10.09
C ALA A 159 13.54 12.18 -9.32
N VAL A 160 12.24 12.42 -9.51
CA VAL A 160 11.19 11.65 -8.85
C VAL A 160 11.17 10.19 -9.34
N ASP A 161 11.25 9.96 -10.64
CA ASP A 161 11.30 8.61 -11.22
C ASP A 161 12.47 7.78 -10.66
N ALA A 162 13.61 8.43 -10.43
CA ALA A 162 14.81 7.78 -9.90
C ALA A 162 14.74 7.48 -8.39
N HIS A 163 13.91 8.20 -7.62
CA HIS A 163 14.00 8.18 -6.14
C HIS A 163 12.70 7.84 -5.43
N CYS A 164 11.53 7.85 -6.11
CA CYS A 164 10.25 7.56 -5.45
C CYS A 164 10.23 6.13 -4.86
N PRO A 165 10.03 5.98 -3.52
CA PRO A 165 10.03 4.67 -2.86
C PRO A 165 8.97 3.71 -3.41
N MET A 166 7.78 4.20 -3.70
CA MET A 166 6.69 3.37 -4.22
C MET A 166 6.92 2.93 -5.66
N CYS A 167 7.50 3.79 -6.52
CA CYS A 167 7.85 3.39 -7.89
C CYS A 167 8.93 2.29 -7.88
N ASP A 168 10.00 2.46 -7.07
CA ASP A 168 11.03 1.42 -6.91
C ASP A 168 10.45 0.13 -6.35
N PHE A 169 9.55 0.24 -5.36
CA PHE A 169 8.94 -0.90 -4.71
C PHE A 169 8.07 -1.73 -5.66
N LEU A 170 7.20 -1.09 -6.44
CA LEU A 170 6.27 -1.77 -7.35
C LEU A 170 6.93 -2.21 -8.67
N SER A 171 7.93 -1.48 -9.18
CA SER A 171 8.66 -1.87 -10.40
C SER A 171 9.81 -2.84 -10.15
N GLY A 172 10.18 -3.03 -8.90
CA GLY A 172 11.21 -3.98 -8.43
C GLY A 172 10.60 -5.23 -7.82
N THR A 173 11.45 -5.99 -7.13
CA THR A 173 11.03 -7.11 -6.30
C THR A 173 11.51 -6.88 -4.87
N CYS A 174 10.68 -7.22 -3.88
CA CYS A 174 11.03 -7.13 -2.47
C CYS A 174 11.02 -8.50 -1.82
N THR A 175 11.99 -8.78 -0.95
CA THR A 175 11.94 -9.98 -0.13
C THR A 175 10.80 -9.88 0.87
N LEU A 176 9.83 -10.78 0.74
CA LEU A 176 8.67 -10.89 1.59
C LEU A 176 8.69 -12.22 2.35
N THR A 177 8.55 -12.16 3.67
CA THR A 177 8.41 -13.35 4.52
C THR A 177 7.18 -13.19 5.40
N LEU A 178 6.24 -14.12 5.29
CA LEU A 178 5.05 -14.17 6.13
C LEU A 178 5.00 -15.51 6.86
N ASP A 179 5.14 -15.46 8.19
CA ASP A 179 4.98 -16.61 9.05
C ASP A 179 3.51 -16.78 9.42
N VAL A 180 3.04 -18.03 9.45
CA VAL A 180 1.68 -18.37 9.88
C VAL A 180 1.73 -18.99 11.27
N LYS A 181 0.89 -18.50 12.17
CA LYS A 181 0.66 -19.05 13.50
C LYS A 181 -0.81 -19.41 13.64
N THR A 182 -1.08 -20.44 14.41
CA THR A 182 -2.44 -20.84 14.74
C THR A 182 -2.71 -20.65 16.22
N GLN A 183 -3.96 -20.36 16.55
CA GLN A 183 -4.46 -20.37 17.92
C GLN A 183 -5.82 -21.06 17.96
N ALA A 184 -6.10 -21.75 19.07
CA ALA A 184 -7.39 -22.38 19.26
C ALA A 184 -8.49 -21.32 19.41
N PRO A 185 -9.73 -21.59 18.93
CA PRO A 185 -10.88 -20.74 19.14
C PRO A 185 -11.17 -20.57 20.64
N THR A 186 -11.33 -19.33 21.07
CA THR A 186 -11.73 -19.02 22.46
C THR A 186 -13.19 -18.61 22.58
N GLU A 187 -13.75 -18.03 21.52
CA GLU A 187 -15.17 -17.67 21.38
C GLU A 187 -15.53 -17.77 19.90
N ALA A 188 -16.77 -18.17 19.60
CA ALA A 188 -17.25 -18.21 18.21
C ALA A 188 -17.36 -16.79 17.65
N THR A 189 -16.50 -16.44 16.71
CA THR A 189 -16.72 -15.26 15.89
C THR A 189 -17.91 -15.52 14.97
N ARG A 190 -18.80 -14.55 14.85
CA ARG A 190 -20.00 -14.68 14.01
C ARG A 190 -19.57 -14.50 12.56
N ASP A 191 -19.51 -15.60 11.81
CA ASP A 191 -19.61 -15.53 10.35
C ASP A 191 -21.01 -15.00 10.02
N ASP A 192 -21.09 -13.92 9.26
CA ASP A 192 -22.39 -13.36 8.87
C ASP A 192 -23.03 -14.09 7.70
N GLY A 193 -22.40 -15.19 7.22
CA GLY A 193 -22.87 -16.03 6.13
C GLY A 193 -22.81 -15.36 4.74
N SER A 194 -22.20 -14.18 4.64
CA SER A 194 -22.10 -13.44 3.37
C SER A 194 -21.11 -14.09 2.39
N LEU A 195 -20.16 -14.89 2.89
CA LEU A 195 -19.18 -15.63 2.12
C LEU A 195 -19.44 -17.14 2.16
N SER A 196 -19.54 -17.80 1.03
CA SER A 196 -19.72 -19.25 0.93
C SER A 196 -18.86 -19.85 -0.18
N ALA A 197 -18.47 -21.13 0.00
CA ALA A 197 -17.73 -21.88 -1.04
C ALA A 197 -18.50 -21.97 -2.36
N GLN A 198 -19.83 -22.08 -2.27
CA GLN A 198 -20.69 -22.09 -3.47
C GLN A 198 -20.58 -20.75 -4.22
N ALA A 199 -20.73 -19.62 -3.54
CA ALA A 199 -20.66 -18.29 -4.16
C ALA A 199 -19.28 -18.00 -4.77
N ILE A 200 -18.19 -18.40 -4.10
CA ILE A 200 -16.82 -18.31 -4.67
C ILE A 200 -16.71 -19.18 -5.94
N GLY A 201 -17.21 -20.40 -5.89
CA GLY A 201 -17.18 -21.33 -7.03
C GLY A 201 -18.01 -20.82 -8.22
N GLU A 202 -19.18 -20.26 -7.96
CA GLU A 202 -20.05 -19.65 -8.98
C GLU A 202 -19.37 -18.45 -9.64
N LEU A 203 -18.74 -17.56 -8.83
CA LEU A 203 -17.96 -16.44 -9.36
C LEU A 203 -16.79 -16.95 -10.22
N GLY A 204 -16.00 -17.90 -9.72
CA GLY A 204 -14.89 -18.47 -10.47
C GLY A 204 -15.33 -19.09 -11.81
N ALA A 205 -16.44 -19.82 -11.82
CA ALA A 205 -17.02 -20.41 -13.05
C ALA A 205 -17.48 -19.32 -14.03
N ALA A 206 -18.11 -18.25 -13.54
CA ALA A 206 -18.56 -17.14 -14.38
C ALA A 206 -17.37 -16.40 -15.02
N LEU A 207 -16.31 -16.11 -14.26
CA LEU A 207 -15.11 -15.44 -14.76
C LEU A 207 -14.27 -16.34 -15.69
N GLY A 208 -14.30 -17.65 -15.49
CA GLY A 208 -13.71 -18.62 -16.43
C GLY A 208 -14.44 -18.69 -17.76
N ALA A 209 -15.78 -18.52 -17.75
CA ALA A 209 -16.61 -18.50 -18.95
C ALA A 209 -16.51 -17.15 -19.70
N ASP A 210 -16.34 -16.05 -18.99
CA ASP A 210 -16.15 -14.70 -19.56
C ASP A 210 -14.90 -14.03 -18.96
N PRO A 211 -13.72 -14.27 -19.54
CA PRO A 211 -12.48 -13.67 -19.06
C PRO A 211 -12.47 -12.12 -19.07
N ALA A 212 -13.28 -11.49 -19.92
CA ALA A 212 -13.35 -10.03 -19.96
C ALA A 212 -14.01 -9.45 -18.68
N ALA A 213 -14.94 -10.20 -18.08
CA ALA A 213 -15.58 -9.84 -16.83
C ALA A 213 -14.62 -9.94 -15.61
N ALA A 214 -13.50 -10.65 -15.75
CA ALA A 214 -12.50 -10.80 -14.70
C ALA A 214 -11.52 -9.61 -14.61
N LEU A 215 -11.48 -8.76 -15.64
CA LEU A 215 -10.58 -7.60 -15.68
C LEU A 215 -11.12 -6.49 -14.78
N CYS A 216 -10.40 -6.19 -13.72
CA CYS A 216 -10.73 -5.14 -12.77
C CYS A 216 -9.74 -3.98 -12.92
N THR A 217 -10.27 -2.75 -12.83
CA THR A 217 -9.46 -1.53 -12.77
C THR A 217 -9.65 -0.88 -11.40
N TYR A 218 -8.57 -0.88 -10.62
CA TYR A 218 -8.49 -0.21 -9.33
C TYR A 218 -8.01 1.23 -9.51
N LYS A 219 -8.42 2.15 -8.63
CA LYS A 219 -8.15 3.58 -8.84
C LYS A 219 -7.90 4.31 -7.52
N ALA A 220 -6.91 5.20 -7.53
CA ALA A 220 -6.70 6.17 -6.47
C ALA A 220 -6.44 7.56 -7.07
N SER A 221 -6.90 8.59 -6.36
CA SER A 221 -6.62 9.98 -6.70
C SER A 221 -6.27 10.74 -5.43
N SER A 222 -5.22 11.52 -5.46
CA SER A 222 -4.76 12.31 -4.34
C SER A 222 -4.46 13.75 -4.74
N LYS A 223 -4.37 14.61 -3.73
CA LYS A 223 -3.98 16.00 -3.89
C LYS A 223 -3.22 16.47 -2.67
N LEU A 224 -2.03 17.00 -2.91
CA LEU A 224 -1.22 17.63 -1.88
C LEU A 224 -1.94 18.88 -1.36
N GLU A 225 -2.13 18.96 -0.04
CA GLU A 225 -2.84 20.08 0.61
C GLU A 225 -1.86 21.09 1.22
N LYS A 226 -1.08 20.67 2.22
CA LYS A 226 -0.14 21.54 2.93
C LYS A 226 1.06 20.73 3.42
N GLY A 227 2.25 21.29 3.28
CA GLY A 227 3.48 20.57 3.65
C GLY A 227 3.65 19.31 2.81
N LEU A 228 3.61 18.16 3.44
CA LEU A 228 3.62 16.84 2.82
C LEU A 228 2.29 16.08 3.03
N ALA A 229 1.29 16.74 3.62
CA ALA A 229 -0.02 16.15 3.82
C ALA A 229 -0.82 16.12 2.51
N SER A 230 -1.46 14.99 2.23
CA SER A 230 -2.30 14.77 1.06
C SER A 230 -3.71 14.31 1.45
N SER A 231 -4.68 14.70 0.63
CA SER A 231 -6.06 14.21 0.66
C SER A 231 -6.18 13.11 -0.40
N LEU A 232 -6.51 11.90 0.04
CA LEU A 232 -6.59 10.68 -0.79
C LEU A 232 -8.04 10.24 -0.94
N THR A 233 -8.45 9.92 -2.16
CA THR A 233 -9.78 9.38 -2.50
C THR A 233 -9.66 8.15 -3.38
N TYR A 234 -10.66 7.30 -3.30
CA TYR A 234 -10.77 6.10 -4.13
C TYR A 234 -11.98 6.22 -5.05
N PRO A 235 -11.78 6.47 -6.35
CA PRO A 235 -12.89 6.67 -7.30
C PRO A 235 -13.86 5.49 -7.42
N ASN A 236 -13.41 4.28 -7.10
CA ASN A 236 -14.27 3.08 -7.10
C ASN A 236 -15.21 3.04 -5.89
N THR A 237 -14.86 3.72 -4.79
CA THR A 237 -15.65 3.80 -3.55
C THR A 237 -15.81 5.25 -3.09
N PRO A 238 -16.44 6.12 -3.92
CA PRO A 238 -16.43 7.58 -3.75
C PRO A 238 -17.19 8.07 -2.52
N HIS A 239 -17.95 7.21 -1.86
CA HIS A 239 -18.68 7.51 -0.64
C HIS A 239 -17.84 7.31 0.63
N HIS A 240 -16.60 6.79 0.50
CA HIS A 240 -15.63 6.69 1.57
C HIS A 240 -14.52 7.72 1.42
N GLY A 241 -14.09 8.29 2.53
CA GLY A 241 -13.04 9.31 2.55
C GLY A 241 -13.55 10.75 2.44
N PRO A 242 -12.72 11.75 2.11
CA PRO A 242 -11.30 11.57 1.82
C PRO A 242 -10.49 11.07 3.03
N TYR A 243 -9.38 10.39 2.74
CA TYR A 243 -8.43 9.92 3.74
C TYR A 243 -7.22 10.86 3.78
N ALA A 244 -6.74 11.17 4.98
CA ALA A 244 -5.50 11.92 5.13
C ALA A 244 -4.29 10.97 5.05
N THR A 245 -3.22 11.41 4.38
CA THR A 245 -1.91 10.79 4.40
C THR A 245 -0.86 11.87 4.64
N ASP A 246 0.21 11.57 5.34
CA ASP A 246 1.25 12.55 5.64
C ASP A 246 2.57 11.86 6.01
N GLU A 247 3.64 12.61 6.01
CA GLU A 247 4.92 12.18 6.56
C GLU A 247 4.98 12.48 8.07
N PRO A 248 5.78 11.70 8.82
CA PRO A 248 6.01 11.99 10.23
C PRO A 248 6.75 13.33 10.40
N GLN A 249 6.62 13.95 11.58
CA GLN A 249 7.26 15.23 11.91
C GLN A 249 8.80 15.19 11.85
N SER A 250 9.39 14.01 11.80
CA SER A 250 10.83 13.84 11.57
C SER A 250 11.27 14.14 10.13
N MET A 251 10.31 14.12 9.17
CA MET A 251 10.53 14.54 7.81
C MET A 251 10.18 16.02 7.66
N PRO A 252 11.07 16.87 7.11
CA PRO A 252 10.77 18.29 6.90
C PRO A 252 9.51 18.49 6.06
N GLY A 253 8.52 19.18 6.64
CA GLY A 253 7.20 19.39 6.03
C GLY A 253 6.12 18.39 6.43
N GLY A 254 6.48 17.27 7.08
CA GLY A 254 5.53 16.31 7.64
C GLY A 254 4.94 16.81 8.96
N GLN A 255 3.65 16.55 9.17
CA GLN A 255 2.91 16.96 10.36
C GLN A 255 2.25 15.79 11.08
N ASN A 256 2.36 14.58 10.49
CA ASN A 256 1.78 13.36 11.04
C ASN A 256 0.25 13.44 11.13
N THR A 257 -0.42 13.96 10.10
CA THR A 257 -1.89 14.09 10.05
C THR A 257 -2.59 12.83 9.52
N GLY A 258 -1.83 11.86 9.02
CA GLY A 258 -2.32 10.59 8.50
C GLY A 258 -1.19 9.56 8.38
N PRO A 259 -1.49 8.31 8.03
CA PRO A 259 -0.49 7.30 7.78
C PRO A 259 0.42 7.69 6.61
N ASN A 260 1.66 7.29 6.68
CA ASN A 260 2.65 7.49 5.61
C ASN A 260 2.34 6.54 4.42
N PRO A 261 2.71 6.90 3.17
CA PRO A 261 2.52 6.02 2.01
C PRO A 261 3.12 4.63 2.16
N MET A 262 4.26 4.50 2.86
CA MET A 262 4.90 3.20 3.09
C MET A 262 4.14 2.37 4.15
N ASP A 263 3.50 3.00 5.15
CA ASP A 263 2.56 2.33 6.04
C ASP A 263 1.32 1.84 5.27
N LEU A 264 0.78 2.66 4.34
CA LEU A 264 -0.38 2.29 3.53
C LEU A 264 -0.16 1.02 2.69
N VAL A 265 1.00 0.87 2.06
CA VAL A 265 1.27 -0.34 1.27
C VAL A 265 1.42 -1.58 2.14
N LEU A 266 1.96 -1.46 3.37
CA LEU A 266 1.92 -2.55 4.34
C LEU A 266 0.49 -2.83 4.80
N GLY A 267 -0.34 -1.80 4.94
CA GLY A 267 -1.77 -1.93 5.21
C GLY A 267 -2.50 -2.69 4.11
N ALA A 268 -2.22 -2.38 2.84
CA ALA A 268 -2.76 -3.12 1.71
C ALA A 268 -2.34 -4.60 1.74
N LEU A 269 -1.08 -4.89 2.09
CA LEU A 269 -0.61 -6.26 2.24
C LEU A 269 -1.34 -7.00 3.36
N THR A 270 -1.44 -6.41 4.56
CA THR A 270 -2.04 -7.10 5.71
C THR A 270 -3.53 -7.38 5.48
N THR A 271 -4.28 -6.40 4.97
CA THR A 271 -5.72 -6.58 4.68
C THR A 271 -5.96 -7.55 3.52
N CYS A 272 -5.12 -7.54 2.49
CA CYS A 272 -5.19 -8.51 1.41
C CYS A 272 -4.90 -9.94 1.89
N GLN A 273 -3.98 -10.12 2.85
CA GLN A 273 -3.73 -11.40 3.49
C GLN A 273 -4.96 -11.89 4.26
N ASP A 274 -5.56 -11.04 5.10
CA ASP A 274 -6.76 -11.39 5.86
C ASP A 274 -7.88 -11.87 4.95
N ILE A 275 -8.16 -11.11 3.87
CA ILE A 275 -9.18 -11.43 2.86
C ILE A 275 -8.86 -12.74 2.14
N SER A 276 -7.60 -12.92 1.72
CA SER A 276 -7.16 -14.12 1.00
C SER A 276 -7.30 -15.37 1.89
N TYR A 277 -6.85 -15.31 3.15
CA TYR A 277 -7.01 -16.42 4.09
C TYR A 277 -8.49 -16.78 4.30
N LYS A 278 -9.37 -15.80 4.48
CA LYS A 278 -10.80 -16.04 4.65
C LYS A 278 -11.43 -16.65 3.39
N ALA A 279 -11.15 -16.10 2.21
CA ALA A 279 -11.68 -16.60 0.94
C ALA A 279 -11.23 -18.05 0.68
N TYR A 280 -9.94 -18.32 0.80
CA TYR A 280 -9.40 -19.67 0.55
C TYR A 280 -9.80 -20.68 1.63
N ALA A 281 -9.86 -20.29 2.91
CA ALA A 281 -10.38 -21.17 3.96
C ALA A 281 -11.83 -21.59 3.68
N THR A 282 -12.66 -20.60 3.29
CA THR A 282 -14.06 -20.87 2.92
C THR A 282 -14.15 -21.80 1.69
N ALA A 283 -13.38 -21.56 0.65
CA ALA A 283 -13.36 -22.41 -0.56
C ALA A 283 -12.89 -23.84 -0.26
N LEU A 284 -11.96 -24.02 0.69
CA LEU A 284 -11.42 -25.30 1.13
C LEU A 284 -12.27 -25.99 2.23
N GLY A 285 -13.35 -25.36 2.70
CA GLY A 285 -14.17 -25.87 3.78
C GLY A 285 -13.48 -25.90 5.15
N ILE A 286 -12.52 -25.02 5.37
CA ILE A 286 -11.78 -24.88 6.64
C ILE A 286 -12.52 -23.88 7.53
N ASP A 287 -12.86 -24.29 8.75
CA ASP A 287 -13.44 -23.36 9.74
C ASP A 287 -12.35 -22.42 10.25
N LEU A 288 -12.41 -21.18 9.75
CA LEU A 288 -11.50 -20.10 10.10
C LEU A 288 -12.28 -18.98 10.77
N GLN A 289 -12.13 -18.87 12.08
CA GLN A 289 -12.93 -17.98 12.90
C GLN A 289 -12.39 -16.55 12.94
N LYS A 290 -11.06 -16.39 12.93
CA LYS A 290 -10.39 -15.07 12.94
C LYS A 290 -9.10 -15.10 12.16
N VAL A 291 -8.80 -13.99 11.52
CA VAL A 291 -7.48 -13.72 10.91
C VAL A 291 -6.97 -12.38 11.43
N GLU A 292 -5.73 -12.37 11.85
CA GLU A 292 -5.01 -11.16 12.24
C GLU A 292 -3.66 -11.17 11.54
N THR A 293 -3.38 -10.12 10.79
CA THR A 293 -2.09 -9.97 10.10
C THR A 293 -1.34 -8.75 10.62
N ALA A 294 -0.06 -8.93 10.93
CA ALA A 294 0.87 -7.86 11.26
C ALA A 294 2.06 -7.94 10.32
N ALA A 295 2.43 -6.82 9.72
CA ALA A 295 3.60 -6.70 8.86
C ALA A 295 4.47 -5.51 9.26
N GLU A 296 5.77 -5.64 9.03
CA GLU A 296 6.73 -4.56 9.17
C GLU A 296 7.72 -4.59 8.00
N GLY A 297 8.20 -3.40 7.63
CA GLY A 297 9.14 -3.22 6.53
C GLY A 297 10.25 -2.26 6.90
N ASP A 298 11.48 -2.63 6.56
CA ASP A 298 12.66 -1.79 6.72
C ASP A 298 12.89 -0.97 5.45
N LEU A 299 13.09 0.34 5.61
CA LEU A 299 13.40 1.27 4.53
C LEU A 299 14.57 2.15 4.92
N ASP A 300 15.50 2.37 3.98
CA ASP A 300 16.64 3.25 4.15
C ASP A 300 16.41 4.54 3.35
N LEU A 301 16.13 5.63 4.06
CA LEU A 301 15.81 6.94 3.46
C LEU A 301 16.96 7.57 2.67
N ARG A 302 18.20 7.05 2.76
CA ARG A 302 19.31 7.53 1.93
C ARG A 302 19.04 7.35 0.44
N GLY A 303 18.36 6.25 0.08
CA GLY A 303 17.94 6.02 -1.30
C GLY A 303 16.92 7.05 -1.78
N PHE A 304 15.86 7.29 -1.01
CA PHE A 304 14.84 8.30 -1.35
C PHE A 304 15.43 9.70 -1.47
N LEU A 305 16.24 10.12 -0.49
CA LEU A 305 16.78 11.47 -0.45
C LEU A 305 18.02 11.67 -1.36
N GLY A 306 18.44 10.67 -2.14
CA GLY A 306 19.59 10.77 -3.03
C GLY A 306 20.93 10.95 -2.31
N VAL A 307 21.04 10.47 -1.06
CA VAL A 307 22.29 10.49 -0.28
C VAL A 307 23.23 9.38 -0.72
N ASP A 308 22.68 8.22 -1.10
CA ASP A 308 23.44 7.06 -1.57
C ASP A 308 22.65 6.33 -2.68
N GLU A 309 23.12 6.46 -3.91
CA GLU A 309 22.48 5.87 -5.09
C GLU A 309 22.51 4.35 -5.11
N ALA A 310 23.43 3.72 -4.38
CA ALA A 310 23.48 2.27 -4.26
C ALA A 310 22.38 1.71 -3.33
N VAL A 311 21.77 2.55 -2.53
CA VAL A 311 20.67 2.17 -1.63
C VAL A 311 19.37 2.09 -2.42
N ARG A 312 18.65 0.97 -2.26
CA ARG A 312 17.30 0.79 -2.80
C ARG A 312 16.36 1.85 -2.21
N LYS A 313 15.45 2.39 -3.04
CA LYS A 313 14.55 3.48 -2.66
C LYS A 313 13.31 2.97 -1.93
N GLY A 314 12.79 1.79 -2.30
CA GLY A 314 11.67 1.12 -1.63
C GLY A 314 12.12 0.25 -0.46
N PHE A 315 11.20 -0.57 0.07
CA PHE A 315 11.52 -1.50 1.17
C PHE A 315 12.70 -2.42 0.84
N GLN A 316 13.61 -2.55 1.80
CA GLN A 316 14.72 -3.49 1.74
C GLN A 316 14.19 -4.92 1.94
N VAL A 317 13.32 -5.09 2.94
CA VAL A 317 12.70 -6.36 3.33
C VAL A 317 11.35 -6.08 3.99
N ILE A 318 10.40 -6.98 3.77
CA ILE A 318 9.14 -7.02 4.50
C ILE A 318 9.04 -8.37 5.21
N ARG A 319 8.60 -8.34 6.46
CA ARG A 319 8.33 -9.52 7.27
C ARG A 319 7.04 -9.35 8.03
N GLY A 320 6.34 -10.45 8.29
CA GLY A 320 5.08 -10.39 9.01
C GLY A 320 4.65 -11.72 9.58
N THR A 321 3.54 -11.67 10.30
CA THR A 321 2.90 -12.84 10.88
C THR A 321 1.41 -12.78 10.61
N VAL A 322 0.87 -13.88 10.13
CA VAL A 322 -0.57 -14.12 10.04
C VAL A 322 -0.97 -15.07 11.17
N THR A 323 -1.89 -14.65 12.01
CA THR A 323 -2.43 -15.47 13.12
C THR A 323 -3.84 -15.93 12.75
N LEU A 324 -4.01 -17.25 12.67
CA LEU A 324 -5.26 -17.90 12.31
C LEU A 324 -5.91 -18.51 13.56
N THR A 325 -7.16 -18.15 13.84
CA THR A 325 -7.96 -18.81 14.88
C THR A 325 -8.77 -19.94 14.23
N THR A 326 -8.34 -21.18 14.45
CA THR A 326 -8.92 -22.38 13.82
C THR A 326 -8.56 -23.63 14.61
N ASP A 327 -9.41 -24.66 14.50
CA ASP A 327 -9.14 -26.02 15.00
C ASP A 327 -8.51 -26.92 13.93
N ALA A 328 -8.20 -26.39 12.74
CA ALA A 328 -7.58 -27.14 11.67
C ALA A 328 -6.19 -27.65 12.07
N ASP A 329 -5.85 -28.84 11.63
CA ASP A 329 -4.51 -29.42 11.87
C ASP A 329 -3.43 -28.70 11.05
N GLU A 330 -2.17 -28.94 11.43
CA GLU A 330 -1.01 -28.30 10.81
C GLU A 330 -0.93 -28.58 9.30
N ALA A 331 -1.30 -29.77 8.83
CA ALA A 331 -1.26 -30.11 7.41
C ALA A 331 -2.31 -29.32 6.61
N THR A 332 -3.50 -29.17 7.19
CA THR A 332 -4.58 -28.34 6.62
C THR A 332 -4.19 -26.88 6.57
N VAL A 333 -3.59 -26.34 7.64
CA VAL A 333 -3.08 -24.95 7.67
C VAL A 333 -1.95 -24.75 6.65
N ALA A 334 -1.03 -25.71 6.51
CA ALA A 334 0.01 -25.63 5.50
C ALA A 334 -0.56 -25.61 4.07
N LYS A 335 -1.60 -26.40 3.79
CA LYS A 335 -2.31 -26.37 2.51
C LYS A 335 -2.98 -25.00 2.26
N LEU A 336 -3.65 -24.45 3.28
CA LEU A 336 -4.27 -23.13 3.20
C LEU A 336 -3.22 -22.05 2.93
N LYS A 337 -2.10 -22.08 3.69
CA LYS A 337 -0.98 -21.15 3.46
C LYS A 337 -0.45 -21.25 2.02
N GLY A 338 -0.21 -22.45 1.52
CA GLY A 338 0.25 -22.65 0.14
C GLY A 338 -0.68 -22.09 -0.91
N ALA A 339 -2.01 -22.20 -0.69
CA ALA A 339 -3.00 -21.62 -1.58
C ALA A 339 -2.97 -20.08 -1.54
N VAL A 340 -2.87 -19.48 -0.36
CA VAL A 340 -2.79 -18.02 -0.20
C VAL A 340 -1.47 -17.48 -0.76
N ASP A 341 -0.34 -18.10 -0.47
CA ASP A 341 0.97 -17.69 -0.99
C ASP A 341 1.00 -17.68 -2.53
N ALA A 342 0.30 -18.64 -3.15
CA ALA A 342 0.24 -18.77 -4.61
C ALA A 342 -0.68 -17.73 -5.29
N HIS A 343 -1.66 -17.16 -4.57
CA HIS A 343 -2.74 -16.42 -5.22
C HIS A 343 -3.00 -15.02 -4.63
N CYS A 344 -2.42 -14.64 -3.50
CA CYS A 344 -2.64 -13.31 -2.91
C CYS A 344 -2.16 -12.20 -3.85
N PRO A 345 -3.06 -11.27 -4.27
CA PRO A 345 -2.70 -10.21 -5.21
C PRO A 345 -1.59 -9.28 -4.72
N MET A 346 -1.58 -8.93 -3.42
CA MET A 346 -0.54 -8.07 -2.87
C MET A 346 0.81 -8.79 -2.77
N CYS A 347 0.84 -10.08 -2.42
CA CYS A 347 2.09 -10.84 -2.42
C CYS A 347 2.68 -10.91 -3.83
N ALA A 348 1.87 -11.16 -4.85
CA ALA A 348 2.30 -11.15 -6.24
C ALA A 348 2.79 -9.76 -6.67
N THR A 349 2.04 -8.69 -6.36
CA THR A 349 2.42 -7.31 -6.66
C THR A 349 3.77 -6.92 -6.04
N ILE A 350 4.08 -7.41 -4.83
CA ILE A 350 5.35 -7.14 -4.13
C ILE A 350 6.51 -7.98 -4.70
N SER A 351 6.22 -9.20 -5.15
CA SER A 351 7.24 -10.18 -5.58
C SER A 351 7.54 -10.11 -7.07
N GLU A 352 6.73 -9.42 -7.86
CA GLU A 352 6.86 -9.29 -9.29
C GLU A 352 7.16 -7.83 -9.69
N LYS A 353 7.68 -7.66 -10.91
CA LYS A 353 7.94 -6.32 -11.46
C LYS A 353 6.71 -5.83 -12.20
N ILE A 354 6.11 -4.76 -11.73
CA ILE A 354 4.93 -4.18 -12.35
C ILE A 354 5.33 -3.04 -13.31
N PRO A 355 4.90 -3.06 -14.57
CA PRO A 355 5.06 -1.93 -15.47
C PRO A 355 4.30 -0.70 -14.97
N ILE A 356 5.02 0.39 -14.68
CA ILE A 356 4.44 1.65 -14.22
C ILE A 356 4.68 2.72 -15.28
N SER A 357 3.63 3.45 -15.66
CA SER A 357 3.70 4.58 -16.58
C SER A 357 2.98 5.79 -15.99
N LEU A 358 3.73 6.77 -15.56
CA LEU A 358 3.21 8.03 -15.03
C LEU A 358 3.52 9.19 -16.00
N LYS A 359 2.47 9.87 -16.42
CA LYS A 359 2.58 11.12 -17.20
C LYS A 359 2.61 12.29 -16.25
N VAL A 360 3.44 13.28 -16.57
CA VAL A 360 3.47 14.56 -15.86
C VAL A 360 2.87 15.61 -16.75
N VAL A 361 1.95 16.38 -16.21
CA VAL A 361 1.34 17.52 -16.89
C VAL A 361 1.49 18.76 -16.03
N LYS A 362 1.77 19.87 -16.68
CA LYS A 362 1.75 21.19 -16.04
C LYS A 362 0.29 21.66 -15.96
N ALA A 363 -0.14 22.09 -14.77
CA ALA A 363 -1.46 22.67 -14.56
C ALA A 363 -1.54 24.09 -15.15
#